data_93f438637e3ed3d4653cf5ca52eeceeb
#
_entry.id   93f438637e3ed3d4653cf5ca52eeceeb
#
_cell.length_a   1.000
_cell.length_b   1.000
_cell.length_c   1.000
_cell.angle_alpha   90.00
_cell.angle_beta   90.00
_cell.angle_gamma   90.00
#
_symmetry.space_group_name_H-M   'P 1'
#
loop_
_entity.id
_entity.type
_entity.pdbx_description
1 polymer ?
#
loop_
_entity_poly.entity_id
_entity_poly.type
_entity_poly.pdbx_seq_one_letter_code
_entity_poly.pdbx_strand_id
1 'polypeptide(L)'
;MAELEQIKDIVLKAGTFLKNREAAGHITVKGASDYVTEVDKKVQDFMQKELGEKYPEIQFLGEEKSNEEIDFSGLVWVLDPVDGTTNLIHDYRRSSISLALMENGQTLLGVVYQPYTDELFWAKKGEGAYLNGRRIHVSKAETMEECMFAFGTAPYDKEKFGEESFRKIYRVFMDSQDIRRSGSAAIDMAETAAGRIDGFFERKLSIWDYAAGRLLVSEAGGRATDFEGGELGCAMKSSVVCGNPAIHALLVRKYLK
;
A
#
# COMPACT_ATOMS: atom_id res chain seq x y z
N MET A 1 5.84 17.02 16.50
CA MET A 1 4.92 16.14 15.74
C MET A 1 4.94 16.61 14.29
N ALA A 2 5.11 15.71 13.32
CA ALA A 2 5.21 16.09 11.91
C ALA A 2 3.90 16.76 11.43
N GLU A 3 4.04 17.91 10.72
CA GLU A 3 2.90 18.67 10.23
C GLU A 3 2.33 18.00 8.97
N LEU A 4 1.09 17.52 9.02
CA LEU A 4 0.42 16.79 7.95
C LEU A 4 0.48 17.54 6.60
N GLU A 5 0.22 18.85 6.58
CA GLU A 5 0.20 19.62 5.33
C GLU A 5 1.58 19.65 4.66
N GLN A 6 2.66 19.79 5.45
CA GLN A 6 4.02 19.75 4.90
C GLN A 6 4.36 18.39 4.31
N ILE A 7 3.91 17.31 4.96
CA ILE A 7 4.12 15.93 4.46
C ILE A 7 3.36 15.71 3.15
N LYS A 8 2.10 16.15 3.08
CA LYS A 8 1.30 16.08 1.85
C LYS A 8 1.97 16.84 0.71
N ASP A 9 2.48 18.04 0.96
CA ASP A 9 3.19 18.83 -0.04
C ASP A 9 4.45 18.13 -0.57
N ILE A 10 5.21 17.47 0.32
CA ILE A 10 6.39 16.68 -0.08
C ILE A 10 5.97 15.52 -0.99
N VAL A 11 4.95 14.76 -0.61
CA VAL A 11 4.44 13.61 -1.39
C VAL A 11 3.89 14.07 -2.75
N LEU A 12 3.14 15.17 -2.80
CA LEU A 12 2.63 15.75 -4.05
C LEU A 12 3.76 16.16 -5.00
N LYS A 13 4.82 16.82 -4.49
CA LYS A 13 6.00 17.17 -5.28
C LYS A 13 6.71 15.93 -5.81
N ALA A 14 6.91 14.92 -4.96
CA ALA A 14 7.52 13.64 -5.35
C ALA A 14 6.71 12.94 -6.45
N GLY A 15 5.39 13.00 -6.42
CA GLY A 15 4.52 12.41 -7.43
C GLY A 15 4.70 12.98 -8.84
N THR A 16 5.30 14.18 -8.99
CA THR A 16 5.61 14.72 -10.31
C THR A 16 6.66 13.89 -11.05
N PHE A 17 7.54 13.20 -10.32
CA PHE A 17 8.59 12.35 -10.93
C PHE A 17 7.99 11.12 -11.63
N LEU A 18 6.86 10.56 -11.14
CA LEU A 18 6.21 9.39 -11.75
C LEU A 18 5.70 9.66 -13.17
N LYS A 19 5.52 10.93 -13.54
CA LYS A 19 5.10 11.34 -14.89
C LYS A 19 6.25 11.44 -15.88
N ASN A 20 7.52 11.26 -15.45
CA ASN A 20 8.69 11.32 -16.30
C ASN A 20 8.91 9.98 -17.01
N ARG A 21 8.46 9.87 -18.26
CA ARG A 21 8.52 8.64 -19.08
C ARG A 21 9.94 8.24 -19.48
N GLU A 22 10.85 9.19 -19.66
CA GLU A 22 12.26 8.89 -19.99
C GLU A 22 12.95 8.19 -18.82
N ALA A 23 12.82 8.74 -17.61
CA ALA A 23 13.39 8.15 -16.40
C ALA A 23 12.75 6.79 -16.05
N ALA A 24 11.45 6.60 -16.35
CA ALA A 24 10.76 5.31 -16.17
C ALA A 24 11.28 4.20 -17.12
N GLY A 25 11.88 4.58 -18.26
CA GLY A 25 12.50 3.65 -19.21
C GLY A 25 13.89 3.15 -18.78
N HIS A 26 14.54 3.77 -17.82
CA HIS A 26 15.84 3.34 -17.28
C HIS A 26 15.67 2.30 -16.18
N ILE A 27 15.58 1.03 -16.58
CA ILE A 27 15.20 -0.09 -15.71
C ILE A 27 16.44 -0.84 -15.25
N THR A 28 16.49 -1.17 -13.95
CA THR A 28 17.43 -2.13 -13.37
C THR A 28 16.65 -3.34 -12.83
N VAL A 29 17.10 -4.54 -13.16
CA VAL A 29 16.49 -5.79 -12.68
C VAL A 29 17.12 -6.15 -11.33
N LYS A 30 16.31 -6.25 -10.27
CA LYS A 30 16.73 -6.69 -8.93
C LYS A 30 16.61 -8.21 -8.76
N GLY A 31 15.63 -8.82 -9.43
CA GLY A 31 15.31 -10.24 -9.30
C GLY A 31 14.22 -10.69 -10.27
N ALA A 32 13.74 -11.90 -10.09
CA ALA A 32 12.66 -12.44 -10.91
C ALA A 32 11.36 -11.63 -10.71
N SER A 33 10.94 -10.88 -11.74
CA SER A 33 9.80 -9.97 -11.69
C SER A 33 9.93 -8.84 -10.64
N ASP A 34 11.16 -8.46 -10.31
CA ASP A 34 11.49 -7.39 -9.38
C ASP A 34 12.35 -6.36 -10.09
N TYR A 35 11.86 -5.13 -10.20
CA TYR A 35 12.44 -4.07 -11.01
C TYR A 35 12.55 -2.78 -10.20
N VAL A 36 13.54 -1.95 -10.54
CA VAL A 36 13.66 -0.57 -10.10
C VAL A 36 13.95 0.32 -11.31
N THR A 37 13.37 1.50 -11.34
CA THR A 37 13.65 2.52 -12.34
C THR A 37 14.43 3.68 -11.74
N GLU A 38 14.90 4.58 -12.60
CA GLU A 38 15.50 5.84 -12.15
C GLU A 38 14.47 6.72 -11.41
N VAL A 39 13.18 6.54 -11.68
CA VAL A 39 12.10 7.26 -10.97
C VAL A 39 12.04 6.84 -9.51
N ASP A 40 12.07 5.53 -9.22
CA ASP A 40 12.05 5.00 -7.84
C ASP A 40 13.17 5.63 -7.00
N LYS A 41 14.39 5.65 -7.55
CA LYS A 41 15.55 6.25 -6.88
C LYS A 41 15.39 7.76 -6.67
N LYS A 42 14.94 8.49 -7.70
CA LYS A 42 14.73 9.94 -7.60
C LYS A 42 13.67 10.30 -6.56
N VAL A 43 12.56 9.56 -6.52
CA VAL A 43 11.51 9.75 -5.51
C VAL A 43 12.06 9.48 -4.12
N GLN A 44 12.77 8.36 -3.93
CA GLN A 44 13.32 8.03 -2.62
C GLN A 44 14.34 9.06 -2.14
N ASP A 45 15.31 9.44 -2.99
CA ASP A 45 16.34 10.44 -2.64
C ASP A 45 15.71 11.78 -2.28
N PHE A 46 14.71 12.23 -3.06
CA PHE A 46 13.97 13.45 -2.78
C PHE A 46 13.22 13.38 -1.44
N MET A 47 12.46 12.29 -1.22
CA MET A 47 11.68 12.12 0.00
C MET A 47 12.58 12.01 1.24
N GLN A 48 13.67 11.23 1.15
CA GLN A 48 14.63 11.06 2.24
C GLN A 48 15.30 12.39 2.60
N LYS A 49 15.66 13.20 1.60
CA LYS A 49 16.23 14.53 1.82
C LYS A 49 15.23 15.46 2.50
N GLU A 50 14.05 15.65 1.90
CA GLU A 50 13.06 16.61 2.42
C GLU A 50 12.57 16.24 3.83
N LEU A 51 12.34 14.95 4.08
CA LEU A 51 11.93 14.46 5.41
C LEU A 51 13.07 14.53 6.43
N GLY A 52 14.31 14.16 6.02
CA GLY A 52 15.47 14.20 6.90
C GLY A 52 15.89 15.63 7.30
N GLU A 53 15.73 16.62 6.40
CA GLU A 53 16.00 18.03 6.72
C GLU A 53 14.97 18.60 7.72
N LYS A 54 13.71 18.16 7.63
CA LYS A 54 12.62 18.67 8.48
C LYS A 54 12.46 17.89 9.80
N TYR A 55 12.75 16.61 9.78
CA TYR A 55 12.55 15.67 10.89
C TYR A 55 13.79 14.78 11.10
N PRO A 56 14.96 15.37 11.41
CA PRO A 56 16.23 14.65 11.47
C PRO A 56 16.28 13.56 12.56
N GLU A 57 15.37 13.64 13.55
CA GLU A 57 15.26 12.65 14.62
C GLU A 57 14.48 11.38 14.22
N ILE A 58 13.80 11.38 13.06
CA ILE A 58 12.98 10.26 12.62
C ILE A 58 13.79 9.36 11.69
N GLN A 59 13.88 8.08 12.02
CA GLN A 59 14.53 7.08 11.17
C GLN A 59 13.80 6.95 9.82
N PHE A 60 14.51 6.47 8.80
CA PHE A 60 13.95 6.32 7.46
C PHE A 60 14.17 4.91 6.92
N LEU A 61 13.09 4.21 6.64
CA LEU A 61 13.04 2.91 5.97
C LEU A 61 12.45 3.10 4.57
N GLY A 62 13.24 2.81 3.53
CA GLY A 62 12.81 2.91 2.15
C GLY A 62 13.06 1.62 1.38
N GLU A 63 12.26 1.32 0.39
CA GLU A 63 12.42 0.11 -0.43
C GLU A 63 13.78 0.09 -1.14
N GLU A 64 14.25 1.24 -1.64
CA GLU A 64 15.41 1.36 -2.53
C GLU A 64 16.73 1.67 -1.80
N LYS A 65 16.85 1.30 -0.51
CA LYS A 65 18.07 1.47 0.26
C LYS A 65 18.36 0.29 1.18
N SER A 66 19.59 0.23 1.73
CA SER A 66 19.89 -0.68 2.85
C SER A 66 19.12 -0.20 4.08
N ASN A 67 18.36 -1.13 4.68
CA ASN A 67 17.51 -0.90 5.85
C ASN A 67 18.06 -1.64 7.08
N GLU A 68 19.37 -1.67 7.22
CA GLU A 68 20.03 -2.27 8.39
C GLU A 68 19.74 -1.43 9.64
N GLU A 69 19.45 -2.09 10.75
CA GLU A 69 19.33 -1.48 12.09
C GLU A 69 18.16 -0.50 12.31
N ILE A 70 16.99 -0.72 11.66
CA ILE A 70 15.79 0.07 11.96
C ILE A 70 15.19 -0.34 13.32
N ASP A 71 15.09 0.62 14.23
CA ASP A 71 14.42 0.44 15.53
C ASP A 71 12.99 0.98 15.49
N PHE A 72 12.03 0.06 15.39
CA PHE A 72 10.60 0.40 15.39
C PHE A 72 10.04 0.81 16.76
N SER A 73 10.84 0.81 17.85
CA SER A 73 10.41 1.40 19.12
C SER A 73 10.37 2.93 19.05
N GLY A 74 11.16 3.53 18.17
CA GLY A 74 11.14 4.95 17.85
C GLY A 74 10.28 5.28 16.63
N LEU A 75 10.28 6.56 16.26
CA LEU A 75 9.62 7.03 15.03
C LEU A 75 10.40 6.61 13.78
N VAL A 76 9.67 6.09 12.79
CA VAL A 76 10.23 5.61 11.53
C VAL A 76 9.34 6.05 10.36
N TRP A 77 9.91 6.77 9.39
CA TRP A 77 9.32 6.91 8.07
C TRP A 77 9.46 5.59 7.31
N VAL A 78 8.37 5.12 6.71
CA VAL A 78 8.34 3.92 5.88
C VAL A 78 7.84 4.32 4.50
N LEU A 79 8.68 4.17 3.47
CA LEU A 79 8.42 4.65 2.11
C LEU A 79 8.49 3.51 1.09
N ASP A 80 7.46 3.39 0.29
CA ASP A 80 7.53 2.86 -1.07
C ASP A 80 7.54 4.04 -2.05
N PRO A 81 8.65 4.27 -2.77
CA PRO A 81 8.76 5.39 -3.69
C PRO A 81 7.88 5.23 -4.94
N VAL A 82 7.66 3.99 -5.40
CA VAL A 82 6.81 3.67 -6.56
C VAL A 82 6.16 2.31 -6.38
N ASP A 83 5.10 2.24 -5.57
CA ASP A 83 4.27 1.03 -5.54
C ASP A 83 3.62 0.80 -6.90
N GLY A 84 3.94 -0.34 -7.51
CA GLY A 84 3.58 -0.65 -8.87
C GLY A 84 4.63 -0.25 -9.93
N THR A 85 5.92 -0.51 -9.69
CA THR A 85 7.02 -0.23 -10.64
C THR A 85 6.79 -0.88 -12.00
N THR A 86 6.24 -2.10 -12.06
CA THR A 86 5.85 -2.74 -13.33
C THR A 86 4.82 -1.91 -14.11
N ASN A 87 3.85 -1.32 -13.42
CA ASN A 87 2.86 -0.44 -14.04
C ASN A 87 3.52 0.83 -14.62
N LEU A 88 4.47 1.39 -13.87
CA LEU A 88 5.24 2.56 -14.32
C LEU A 88 6.00 2.25 -15.62
N ILE A 89 6.72 1.12 -15.67
CA ILE A 89 7.48 0.64 -16.84
C ILE A 89 6.58 0.54 -18.07
N HIS A 90 5.38 -0.04 -17.91
CA HIS A 90 4.42 -0.27 -18.99
C HIS A 90 3.48 0.90 -19.31
N ASP A 91 3.64 2.07 -18.66
CA ASP A 91 2.71 3.21 -18.75
C ASP A 91 1.25 2.85 -18.45
N TYR A 92 1.04 1.89 -17.54
CA TYR A 92 -0.30 1.46 -17.14
C TYR A 92 -1.01 2.50 -16.25
N ARG A 93 -0.27 3.49 -15.75
CA ARG A 93 -0.76 4.66 -14.98
C ARG A 93 -1.50 4.31 -13.69
N ARG A 94 -1.11 3.20 -13.08
CA ARG A 94 -1.62 2.70 -11.78
C ARG A 94 -0.45 2.47 -10.83
N SER A 95 0.34 3.52 -10.59
CA SER A 95 1.43 3.52 -9.61
C SER A 95 1.24 4.64 -8.61
N SER A 96 1.70 4.46 -7.39
CA SER A 96 1.54 5.41 -6.30
C SER A 96 2.82 5.57 -5.48
N ILE A 97 2.88 6.65 -4.69
CA ILE A 97 3.82 6.80 -3.59
C ILE A 97 3.09 6.41 -2.31
N SER A 98 3.68 5.54 -1.51
CA SER A 98 3.15 5.12 -0.21
C SER A 98 4.10 5.54 0.90
N LEU A 99 3.68 6.46 1.78
CA LEU A 99 4.45 6.95 2.92
C LEU A 99 3.69 6.70 4.22
N ALA A 100 4.36 6.11 5.21
CA ALA A 100 3.85 5.98 6.56
C ALA A 100 4.81 6.56 7.60
N LEU A 101 4.28 7.08 8.70
CA LEU A 101 5.01 7.31 9.94
C LEU A 101 4.58 6.25 10.94
N MET A 102 5.54 5.51 11.46
CA MET A 102 5.30 4.42 12.41
C MET A 102 6.03 4.67 13.73
N GLU A 103 5.47 4.13 14.82
CA GLU A 103 6.08 4.03 16.13
C GLU A 103 5.53 2.81 16.86
N ASN A 104 6.39 2.03 17.55
CA ASN A 104 5.97 0.85 18.33
C ASN A 104 5.08 -0.14 17.54
N GLY A 105 5.37 -0.34 16.25
CA GLY A 105 4.60 -1.22 15.39
C GLY A 105 3.26 -0.67 14.90
N GLN A 106 2.92 0.55 15.27
CA GLN A 106 1.67 1.20 14.88
C GLN A 106 1.93 2.28 13.83
N THR A 107 1.06 2.40 12.84
CA THR A 107 1.08 3.53 11.91
C THR A 107 0.35 4.71 12.55
N LEU A 108 1.03 5.86 12.63
CA LEU A 108 0.50 7.12 13.17
C LEU A 108 -0.05 8.02 12.07
N LEU A 109 0.59 7.99 10.90
CA LEU A 109 0.22 8.73 9.71
C LEU A 109 0.43 7.86 8.49
N GLY A 110 -0.49 7.89 7.54
CA GLY A 110 -0.38 7.22 6.26
C GLY A 110 -0.79 8.15 5.12
N VAL A 111 -0.01 8.18 4.05
CA VAL A 111 -0.30 8.94 2.83
C VAL A 111 -0.05 8.04 1.64
N VAL A 112 -1.04 7.93 0.74
CA VAL A 112 -0.93 7.27 -0.56
C VAL A 112 -1.32 8.27 -1.64
N TYR A 113 -0.43 8.52 -2.60
CA TYR A 113 -0.70 9.45 -3.68
C TYR A 113 -0.60 8.76 -5.04
N GLN A 114 -1.69 8.78 -5.79
CA GLN A 114 -1.75 8.35 -7.18
C GLN A 114 -1.70 9.57 -8.11
N PRO A 115 -0.56 9.89 -8.72
CA PRO A 115 -0.39 11.14 -9.46
C PRO A 115 -1.16 11.20 -10.78
N TYR A 116 -1.49 10.06 -11.38
CA TYR A 116 -2.18 10.02 -12.67
C TYR A 116 -3.65 10.43 -12.62
N THR A 117 -4.30 10.21 -11.46
CA THR A 117 -5.69 10.63 -11.19
C THR A 117 -5.77 11.80 -10.22
N ASP A 118 -4.60 12.28 -9.73
CA ASP A 118 -4.49 13.34 -8.72
C ASP A 118 -5.28 13.02 -7.44
N GLU A 119 -5.12 11.77 -6.97
CA GLU A 119 -5.79 11.27 -5.78
C GLU A 119 -4.82 11.14 -4.62
N LEU A 120 -5.01 11.99 -3.61
CA LEU A 120 -4.25 11.99 -2.37
C LEU A 120 -5.10 11.41 -1.24
N PHE A 121 -4.80 10.16 -0.86
CA PHE A 121 -5.37 9.50 0.30
C PHE A 121 -4.47 9.77 1.50
N TRP A 122 -5.05 10.10 2.64
CA TRP A 122 -4.31 10.22 3.87
C TRP A 122 -5.16 9.85 5.08
N ALA A 123 -4.50 9.38 6.13
CA ALA A 123 -5.10 9.13 7.44
C ALA A 123 -4.11 9.48 8.54
N LYS A 124 -4.65 9.96 9.66
CA LYS A 124 -3.90 10.14 10.89
C LYS A 124 -4.65 9.42 12.01
N LYS A 125 -3.90 8.70 12.84
CA LYS A 125 -4.47 7.84 13.89
C LYS A 125 -5.44 8.60 14.79
N GLY A 126 -6.69 8.13 14.83
CA GLY A 126 -7.80 8.74 15.61
C GLY A 126 -8.48 9.93 14.91
N GLU A 127 -8.04 10.34 13.72
CA GLU A 127 -8.61 11.50 13.03
C GLU A 127 -9.43 11.14 11.78
N GLY A 128 -9.46 9.86 11.39
CA GLY A 128 -10.16 9.35 10.22
C GLY A 128 -9.30 9.31 8.95
N ALA A 129 -9.88 8.80 7.87
CA ALA A 129 -9.27 8.71 6.54
C ALA A 129 -9.92 9.67 5.55
N TYR A 130 -9.14 10.18 4.60
CA TYR A 130 -9.56 11.22 3.67
C TYR A 130 -9.01 10.97 2.26
N LEU A 131 -9.79 11.34 1.26
CA LEU A 131 -9.41 11.45 -0.15
C LEU A 131 -9.61 12.89 -0.61
N ASN A 132 -8.55 13.56 -1.05
CA ASN A 132 -8.59 14.95 -1.51
C ASN A 132 -9.38 15.87 -0.54
N GLY A 133 -9.13 15.70 0.77
CA GLY A 133 -9.78 16.47 1.85
C GLY A 133 -11.21 16.04 2.19
N ARG A 134 -11.79 15.07 1.49
CA ARG A 134 -13.12 14.51 1.83
C ARG A 134 -12.96 13.25 2.66
N ARG A 135 -13.67 13.16 3.77
CA ARG A 135 -13.68 11.97 4.61
C ARG A 135 -14.20 10.76 3.85
N ILE A 136 -13.51 9.63 3.99
CA ILE A 136 -13.87 8.37 3.33
C ILE A 136 -14.19 7.28 4.35
N HIS A 137 -14.93 6.26 3.91
CA HIS A 137 -15.31 5.09 4.70
C HIS A 137 -15.27 3.86 3.80
N VAL A 138 -14.96 2.70 4.40
CA VAL A 138 -15.11 1.40 3.74
C VAL A 138 -16.55 1.15 3.32
N SER A 139 -16.77 0.22 2.41
CA SER A 139 -18.09 -0.17 1.95
C SER A 139 -18.95 -0.74 3.08
N LYS A 140 -20.25 -0.89 2.81
CA LYS A 140 -21.23 -1.48 3.73
C LYS A 140 -21.72 -2.85 3.27
N ALA A 141 -21.02 -3.49 2.32
CA ALA A 141 -21.37 -4.83 1.85
C ALA A 141 -21.36 -5.84 3.02
N GLU A 142 -22.31 -6.74 3.04
CA GLU A 142 -22.45 -7.77 4.08
C GLU A 142 -22.23 -9.18 3.53
N THR A 143 -22.41 -9.36 2.22
CA THR A 143 -22.27 -10.67 1.55
C THR A 143 -21.22 -10.61 0.44
N MET A 144 -20.71 -11.78 0.05
CA MET A 144 -19.69 -11.86 -1.02
C MET A 144 -20.25 -11.45 -2.38
N GLU A 145 -21.51 -11.78 -2.65
CA GLU A 145 -22.21 -11.53 -3.92
C GLU A 145 -22.37 -10.01 -4.21
N GLU A 146 -22.30 -9.19 -3.17
CA GLU A 146 -22.33 -7.73 -3.29
C GLU A 146 -20.96 -7.11 -3.59
N CYS A 147 -19.89 -7.92 -3.47
CA CYS A 147 -18.54 -7.42 -3.40
C CYS A 147 -17.77 -7.46 -4.72
N MET A 148 -16.97 -6.44 -4.92
CA MET A 148 -15.86 -6.41 -5.87
C MET A 148 -14.54 -6.38 -5.12
N PHE A 149 -13.64 -7.33 -5.43
CA PHE A 149 -12.36 -7.47 -4.74
C PHE A 149 -11.18 -7.06 -5.62
N ALA A 150 -10.15 -6.50 -4.99
CA ALA A 150 -8.82 -6.46 -5.59
C ALA A 150 -7.94 -7.57 -5.00
N PHE A 151 -6.93 -7.97 -5.77
CA PHE A 151 -5.95 -8.97 -5.35
C PHE A 151 -4.58 -8.70 -5.94
N GLY A 152 -3.55 -9.12 -5.20
CA GLY A 152 -2.20 -9.18 -5.70
C GLY A 152 -1.73 -10.61 -5.98
N THR A 153 -0.64 -10.73 -6.72
CA THR A 153 -0.16 -12.03 -7.21
C THR A 153 1.22 -12.44 -6.68
N ALA A 154 1.92 -11.55 -5.95
CA ALA A 154 3.29 -11.75 -5.50
C ALA A 154 4.17 -12.39 -6.61
N PRO A 155 4.40 -11.72 -7.76
CA PRO A 155 4.92 -12.34 -8.98
C PRO A 155 6.33 -12.91 -8.83
N TYR A 156 7.09 -12.46 -7.84
CA TYR A 156 8.42 -12.98 -7.50
C TYR A 156 8.38 -14.37 -6.83
N ASP A 157 7.24 -14.80 -6.31
CA ASP A 157 7.03 -16.13 -5.68
C ASP A 157 6.14 -17.06 -6.52
N LYS A 158 5.81 -16.69 -7.77
CA LYS A 158 4.81 -17.36 -8.61
C LYS A 158 5.08 -18.84 -8.87
N GLU A 159 6.35 -19.23 -9.04
CA GLU A 159 6.72 -20.63 -9.29
C GLU A 159 6.37 -21.54 -8.12
N LYS A 160 6.52 -21.02 -6.89
CA LYS A 160 6.25 -21.79 -5.66
C LYS A 160 4.79 -21.75 -5.23
N PHE A 161 4.14 -20.61 -5.36
CA PHE A 161 2.85 -20.35 -4.73
C PHE A 161 1.76 -19.87 -5.71
N GLY A 162 2.08 -19.75 -6.99
CA GLY A 162 1.15 -19.21 -7.98
C GLY A 162 -0.15 -20.03 -8.05
N GLU A 163 -0.06 -21.35 -8.11
CA GLU A 163 -1.24 -22.21 -8.18
C GLU A 163 -2.13 -22.08 -6.93
N GLU A 164 -1.54 -22.09 -5.73
CA GLU A 164 -2.29 -21.90 -4.48
C GLU A 164 -2.97 -20.53 -4.44
N SER A 165 -2.23 -19.46 -4.82
CA SER A 165 -2.76 -18.10 -4.86
C SER A 165 -3.94 -17.98 -5.82
N PHE A 166 -3.81 -18.54 -7.03
CA PHE A 166 -4.91 -18.50 -8.02
C PHE A 166 -6.11 -19.36 -7.62
N ARG A 167 -5.94 -20.47 -6.87
CA ARG A 167 -7.08 -21.21 -6.28
C ARG A 167 -7.86 -20.34 -5.29
N LYS A 168 -7.17 -19.57 -4.43
CA LYS A 168 -7.84 -18.65 -3.49
C LYS A 168 -8.57 -17.53 -4.25
N ILE A 169 -7.92 -16.92 -5.24
CA ILE A 169 -8.53 -15.91 -6.12
C ILE A 169 -9.77 -16.47 -6.84
N TYR A 170 -9.67 -17.68 -7.40
CA TYR A 170 -10.78 -18.34 -8.07
C TYR A 170 -11.98 -18.55 -7.14
N ARG A 171 -11.76 -18.98 -5.89
CA ARG A 171 -12.84 -19.14 -4.90
C ARG A 171 -13.51 -17.82 -4.57
N VAL A 172 -12.74 -16.75 -4.40
CA VAL A 172 -13.28 -15.40 -4.17
C VAL A 172 -14.08 -14.94 -5.38
N PHE A 173 -13.55 -15.12 -6.60
CA PHE A 173 -14.23 -14.75 -7.84
C PHE A 173 -15.57 -15.47 -8.01
N MET A 174 -15.64 -16.76 -7.72
CA MET A 174 -16.88 -17.55 -7.90
C MET A 174 -18.03 -17.10 -7.00
N ASP A 175 -17.71 -16.56 -5.83
CA ASP A 175 -18.71 -16.13 -4.83
C ASP A 175 -18.89 -14.60 -4.79
N SER A 176 -18.14 -13.83 -5.60
CA SER A 176 -18.20 -12.36 -5.62
C SER A 176 -18.79 -11.82 -6.92
N GLN A 177 -19.07 -10.53 -6.92
CA GLN A 177 -19.57 -9.83 -8.11
C GLN A 177 -18.52 -9.75 -9.21
N ASP A 178 -17.27 -9.42 -8.83
CA ASP A 178 -16.14 -9.34 -9.77
C ASP A 178 -14.81 -9.18 -9.01
N ILE A 179 -13.71 -9.31 -9.74
CA ILE A 179 -12.34 -9.11 -9.20
C ILE A 179 -11.55 -8.12 -10.05
N ARG A 180 -10.58 -7.45 -9.43
CA ARG A 180 -9.67 -6.47 -10.06
C ARG A 180 -8.22 -6.76 -9.68
N ARG A 181 -7.29 -6.44 -10.56
CA ARG A 181 -5.87 -6.42 -10.27
C ARG A 181 -5.26 -5.11 -10.76
N SER A 182 -5.04 -4.18 -9.85
CA SER A 182 -4.39 -2.90 -10.18
C SER A 182 -2.88 -3.07 -10.40
N GLY A 183 -2.23 -3.90 -9.60
CA GLY A 183 -0.78 -4.07 -9.58
C GLY A 183 -0.06 -3.07 -8.67
N SER A 184 -0.80 -2.40 -7.78
CA SER A 184 -0.33 -1.49 -6.74
C SER A 184 -1.12 -1.80 -5.46
N ALA A 185 -0.47 -2.37 -4.47
CA ALA A 185 -1.10 -2.77 -3.21
C ALA A 185 -1.59 -1.55 -2.42
N ALA A 186 -0.81 -0.48 -2.41
CA ALA A 186 -1.18 0.76 -1.73
C ALA A 186 -2.44 1.40 -2.33
N ILE A 187 -2.59 1.41 -3.68
CA ILE A 187 -3.82 1.87 -4.34
C ILE A 187 -4.99 0.96 -3.97
N ASP A 188 -4.83 -0.37 -4.03
CA ASP A 188 -5.92 -1.31 -3.74
C ASP A 188 -6.41 -1.16 -2.29
N MET A 189 -5.50 -0.97 -1.32
CA MET A 189 -5.86 -0.68 0.07
C MET A 189 -6.52 0.70 0.23
N ALA A 190 -6.05 1.73 -0.48
CA ALA A 190 -6.65 3.07 -0.45
C ALA A 190 -8.06 3.09 -1.08
N GLU A 191 -8.27 2.37 -2.18
CA GLU A 191 -9.59 2.21 -2.79
C GLU A 191 -10.54 1.39 -1.90
N THR A 192 -10.03 0.40 -1.15
CA THR A 192 -10.79 -0.30 -0.11
C THR A 192 -11.22 0.65 1.00
N ALA A 193 -10.31 1.52 1.49
CA ALA A 193 -10.63 2.53 2.48
C ALA A 193 -11.69 3.54 2.00
N ALA A 194 -11.71 3.83 0.68
CA ALA A 194 -12.69 4.71 0.07
C ALA A 194 -14.03 4.02 -0.27
N GLY A 195 -14.16 2.71 0.00
CA GLY A 195 -15.36 1.93 -0.32
C GLY A 195 -15.64 1.76 -1.81
N ARG A 196 -14.62 1.93 -2.67
CA ARG A 196 -14.71 1.72 -4.12
C ARG A 196 -14.60 0.25 -4.50
N ILE A 197 -13.85 -0.50 -3.70
CA ILE A 197 -13.79 -1.96 -3.68
C ILE A 197 -14.05 -2.42 -2.24
N ASP A 198 -14.52 -3.65 -2.09
CA ASP A 198 -15.01 -4.14 -0.80
C ASP A 198 -13.92 -4.82 0.02
N GLY A 199 -12.85 -5.22 -0.63
CA GLY A 199 -11.66 -5.76 0.03
C GLY A 199 -10.51 -6.00 -0.93
N PHE A 200 -9.32 -6.15 -0.35
CA PHE A 200 -8.09 -6.49 -1.04
C PHE A 200 -7.36 -7.59 -0.27
N PHE A 201 -6.66 -8.46 -1.00
CA PHE A 201 -5.80 -9.46 -0.40
C PHE A 201 -4.58 -9.78 -1.28
N GLU A 202 -3.44 -9.95 -0.65
CA GLU A 202 -2.21 -10.42 -1.28
C GLU A 202 -1.39 -11.28 -0.33
N ARG A 203 -0.81 -12.35 -0.86
CA ARG A 203 -0.09 -13.37 -0.08
C ARG A 203 1.18 -12.85 0.58
N LYS A 204 1.87 -11.90 -0.05
CA LYS A 204 3.16 -11.41 0.43
C LYS A 204 3.42 -9.99 -0.03
N LEU A 205 3.45 -9.10 0.92
CA LEU A 205 3.79 -7.70 0.79
C LEU A 205 4.91 -7.32 1.75
N SER A 206 5.72 -6.34 1.38
CA SER A 206 6.68 -5.71 2.26
C SER A 206 6.00 -4.62 3.10
N ILE A 207 6.62 -4.22 4.21
CA ILE A 207 6.03 -3.23 5.13
C ILE A 207 5.71 -1.90 4.45
N TRP A 208 6.51 -1.47 3.47
CA TRP A 208 6.30 -0.21 2.74
C TRP A 208 5.07 -0.26 1.82
N ASP A 209 4.69 -1.45 1.31
CA ASP A 209 3.50 -1.65 0.47
C ASP A 209 2.20 -1.42 1.28
N TYR A 210 2.17 -1.80 2.58
CA TYR A 210 0.94 -1.85 3.36
C TYR A 210 0.87 -0.90 4.56
N ALA A 211 2.00 -0.33 5.03
CA ALA A 211 2.00 0.45 6.27
C ALA A 211 1.09 1.68 6.22
N ALA A 212 1.05 2.41 5.10
CA ALA A 212 0.12 3.53 4.92
C ALA A 212 -1.32 3.02 4.73
N GLY A 213 -1.50 2.04 3.85
CA GLY A 213 -2.80 1.48 3.51
C GLY A 213 -3.56 0.88 4.70
N ARG A 214 -2.85 0.20 5.63
CA ARG A 214 -3.49 -0.36 6.82
C ARG A 214 -4.13 0.70 7.72
N LEU A 215 -3.48 1.88 7.85
CA LEU A 215 -4.06 2.98 8.62
C LEU A 215 -5.25 3.59 7.88
N LEU A 216 -5.14 3.82 6.56
CA LEU A 216 -6.26 4.29 5.75
C LEU A 216 -7.50 3.42 5.94
N VAL A 217 -7.34 2.10 5.82
CA VAL A 217 -8.44 1.14 6.00
C VAL A 217 -9.00 1.20 7.43
N SER A 218 -8.14 1.20 8.44
CA SER A 218 -8.56 1.24 9.86
C SER A 218 -9.32 2.52 10.19
N GLU A 219 -8.80 3.68 9.78
CA GLU A 219 -9.41 4.98 10.04
C GLU A 219 -10.69 5.22 9.20
N ALA A 220 -10.86 4.47 8.12
CA ALA A 220 -12.10 4.43 7.35
C ALA A 220 -13.17 3.47 7.94
N GLY A 221 -12.88 2.82 9.08
CA GLY A 221 -13.78 1.87 9.75
C GLY A 221 -13.67 0.43 9.26
N GLY A 222 -12.62 0.10 8.49
CA GLY A 222 -12.30 -1.24 8.04
C GLY A 222 -11.33 -1.98 8.96
N ARG A 223 -10.84 -3.12 8.47
CA ARG A 223 -9.85 -3.96 9.14
C ARG A 223 -8.79 -4.41 8.15
N ALA A 224 -7.52 -4.42 8.58
CA ALA A 224 -6.39 -4.95 7.82
C ALA A 224 -5.55 -5.85 8.73
N THR A 225 -5.32 -7.09 8.30
CA THR A 225 -4.58 -8.13 9.04
C THR A 225 -3.75 -9.00 8.09
N ASP A 226 -2.99 -9.93 8.65
CA ASP A 226 -2.49 -11.07 7.89
C ASP A 226 -3.64 -12.06 7.53
N PHE A 227 -3.33 -13.12 6.78
CA PHE A 227 -4.32 -14.13 6.38
C PHE A 227 -4.83 -14.98 7.54
N GLU A 228 -4.13 -15.02 8.68
CA GLU A 228 -4.55 -15.70 9.90
C GLU A 228 -5.45 -14.81 10.80
N GLY A 229 -5.57 -13.52 10.44
CA GLY A 229 -6.31 -12.53 11.21
C GLY A 229 -5.48 -11.86 12.30
N GLY A 230 -4.15 -12.04 12.26
CA GLY A 230 -3.18 -11.42 13.17
C GLY A 230 -2.86 -9.98 12.78
N GLU A 231 -2.40 -9.19 13.75
CA GLU A 231 -1.95 -7.81 13.54
C GLU A 231 -0.70 -7.76 12.65
N LEU A 232 -0.62 -6.81 11.72
CA LEU A 232 0.52 -6.67 10.81
C LEU A 232 1.79 -6.16 11.50
N GLY A 233 1.66 -5.34 12.53
CA GLY A 233 2.79 -4.87 13.36
C GLY A 233 3.92 -4.24 12.57
N CYS A 234 5.17 -4.66 12.90
CA CYS A 234 6.42 -4.28 12.22
C CYS A 234 6.94 -5.37 11.28
N ALA A 235 6.09 -6.33 10.88
CA ALA A 235 6.55 -7.42 10.03
C ALA A 235 7.07 -6.88 8.70
N MET A 236 8.36 -7.11 8.43
CA MET A 236 9.00 -6.65 7.19
C MET A 236 8.34 -7.26 5.94
N LYS A 237 7.77 -8.46 6.08
CA LYS A 237 6.96 -9.12 5.04
C LYS A 237 5.79 -9.83 5.70
N SER A 238 4.60 -9.69 5.10
CA SER A 238 3.37 -10.34 5.57
C SER A 238 2.43 -10.64 4.41
N SER A 239 1.53 -11.59 4.59
CA SER A 239 0.29 -11.61 3.83
C SER A 239 -0.61 -10.48 4.34
N VAL A 240 -1.43 -9.90 3.47
CA VAL A 240 -2.32 -8.81 3.83
C VAL A 240 -3.72 -9.10 3.29
N VAL A 241 -4.72 -8.91 4.14
CA VAL A 241 -6.13 -8.88 3.78
C VAL A 241 -6.80 -7.69 4.44
N CYS A 242 -7.60 -6.95 3.69
CA CYS A 242 -8.37 -5.84 4.24
C CYS A 242 -9.77 -5.74 3.63
N GLY A 243 -10.66 -5.04 4.32
CA GLY A 243 -12.05 -4.79 3.95
C GLY A 243 -12.83 -4.19 5.10
N ASN A 244 -14.15 -4.03 4.93
CA ASN A 244 -15.02 -3.74 6.06
C ASN A 244 -15.03 -4.94 7.05
N PRO A 245 -15.46 -4.79 8.31
CA PRO A 245 -15.32 -5.86 9.31
C PRO A 245 -16.03 -7.17 8.94
N ALA A 246 -17.19 -7.12 8.27
CA ALA A 246 -17.93 -8.30 7.87
C ALA A 246 -17.21 -9.07 6.74
N ILE A 247 -16.84 -8.36 5.70
CA ILE A 247 -16.16 -8.93 4.52
C ILE A 247 -14.75 -9.42 4.88
N HIS A 248 -13.98 -8.65 5.65
CA HIS A 248 -12.68 -9.10 6.16
C HIS A 248 -12.81 -10.44 6.91
N ALA A 249 -13.80 -10.57 7.82
CA ALA A 249 -14.01 -11.81 8.57
C ALA A 249 -14.37 -12.99 7.66
N LEU A 250 -15.15 -12.77 6.58
CA LEU A 250 -15.47 -13.80 5.59
C LEU A 250 -14.22 -14.23 4.81
N LEU A 251 -13.41 -13.29 4.32
CA LEU A 251 -12.16 -13.57 3.61
C LEU A 251 -11.22 -14.43 4.45
N VAL A 252 -10.92 -14.02 5.68
CA VAL A 252 -10.03 -14.76 6.60
C VAL A 252 -10.55 -16.16 6.90
N ARG A 253 -11.85 -16.32 7.20
CA ARG A 253 -12.38 -17.60 7.65
C ARG A 253 -12.60 -18.63 6.53
N LYS A 254 -13.04 -18.16 5.35
CA LYS A 254 -13.54 -19.06 4.29
C LYS A 254 -12.61 -19.17 3.08
N TYR A 255 -11.86 -18.12 2.74
CA TYR A 255 -11.18 -18.05 1.45
C TYR A 255 -9.65 -18.10 1.52
N LEU A 256 -9.04 -17.52 2.56
CA LEU A 256 -7.59 -17.29 2.59
C LEU A 256 -6.80 -18.32 3.42
N LYS A 257 -7.48 -19.14 4.20
CA LYS A 257 -6.86 -20.27 4.90
C LYS A 257 -6.58 -21.46 3.98
#